data_c0bb47a46747a8255fc05248f3b9bb68
#
_entry.id   c0bb47a46747a8255fc05248f3b9bb68
#
_cell.length_a   1.000
_cell.length_b   1.000
_cell.length_c   1.000
_cell.angle_alpha   90.00
_cell.angle_beta   90.00
_cell.angle_gamma   90.00
#
_symmetry.space_group_name_H-M   'P 1'
#
loop_
_entity.id
_entity.type
_entity.pdbx_description
1 polymer ?
#
loop_
_entity_poly.entity_id
_entity_poly.type
_entity_poly.pdbx_seq_one_letter_code
_entity_poly.pdbx_strand_id
1 'polypeptide(L)'
;MKKSKKVGRNNNWRFYEHNKPVTNWKKIQGKWYYFNKDGNRLSNTTFDGYVFNRDGVMAENGWNFIDGKWYFANSSGKISQNKWEKINGIWYYFDKTGIMFSNQWQGNYYLTSSGAMADNEWIFDKNYNSWFFLKRGGMYASKEWIGAYYLKAGGYMAKKEWIYDDTYKARYYLDDNGHYVSGTYKIDGRDHLFHKNGQWISEVSKEVGFVKGQYSKTIFLDPGHGGRDSGAYYYNVAEKDLNMQVYRKLRKKLEELGYKVLTSRDSDIDVDFITERSRMVNKTNSDIFISIHFNATGSAYSKSSGIQTYSYSDEPDYPSKINQY
;
A
#
# COMPACT_ATOMS: atom_id res chain seq x y z
N MET A 1 55.72 25.59 43.80
CA MET A 1 55.22 24.64 42.80
C MET A 1 53.95 24.01 43.33
N LYS A 2 52.85 24.20 42.66
CA LYS A 2 51.52 23.60 43.04
C LYS A 2 51.58 22.10 42.68
N LYS A 3 51.76 21.22 43.66
CA LYS A 3 51.73 19.77 43.42
C LYS A 3 50.28 19.30 43.31
N SER A 4 49.78 19.11 42.09
CA SER A 4 48.54 18.40 41.84
C SER A 4 48.84 16.89 41.84
N LYS A 5 48.08 16.06 42.57
CA LYS A 5 48.32 14.65 42.72
C LYS A 5 47.08 13.86 42.39
N LYS A 6 47.21 12.86 41.49
CA LYS A 6 46.20 11.84 41.18
C LYS A 6 46.33 10.70 42.19
N VAL A 7 45.27 10.35 42.93
CA VAL A 7 45.28 9.28 43.92
C VAL A 7 44.01 8.43 43.77
N GLY A 8 44.19 7.10 43.72
CA GLY A 8 43.09 6.12 43.70
C GLY A 8 43.29 5.01 42.66
N ARG A 9 42.72 3.83 42.94
CA ARG A 9 42.63 2.69 42.02
C ARG A 9 41.17 2.52 41.60
N ASN A 10 40.96 2.06 40.37
CA ASN A 10 39.64 1.87 39.77
C ASN A 10 38.81 3.18 39.69
N ASN A 11 37.47 3.14 39.84
CA ASN A 11 36.57 4.27 39.64
C ASN A 11 36.61 5.35 40.73
N ASN A 12 37.42 5.17 41.79
CA ASN A 12 37.55 6.11 42.91
C ASN A 12 38.74 7.06 42.76
N TRP A 13 38.88 7.65 41.58
CA TRP A 13 39.97 8.57 41.29
C TRP A 13 39.68 9.98 41.75
N ARG A 14 40.61 10.56 42.57
CA ARG A 14 40.52 11.91 43.12
C ARG A 14 41.65 12.79 42.62
N PHE A 15 41.41 14.07 42.51
CA PHE A 15 42.39 15.06 42.17
C PHE A 15 42.52 16.04 43.33
N TYR A 16 43.75 16.33 43.75
CA TYR A 16 44.06 17.19 44.91
C TYR A 16 44.75 18.46 44.46
N GLU A 17 44.28 19.59 45.00
CA GLU A 17 44.94 20.90 44.91
C GLU A 17 45.12 21.45 46.33
N HIS A 18 46.32 21.90 46.66
CA HIS A 18 46.67 22.38 48.00
C HIS A 18 46.23 21.38 49.11
N ASN A 19 46.48 20.14 48.92
CA ASN A 19 46.13 19.01 49.82
C ASN A 19 44.62 18.83 50.11
N LYS A 20 43.74 19.50 49.37
CA LYS A 20 42.27 19.31 49.46
C LYS A 20 41.78 18.61 48.21
N PRO A 21 40.81 17.67 48.33
CA PRO A 21 40.21 17.07 47.15
C PRO A 21 39.42 18.11 46.36
N VAL A 22 39.60 18.07 45.05
CA VAL A 22 38.79 18.92 44.15
C VAL A 22 37.37 18.34 44.07
N THR A 23 36.40 19.23 44.09
CA THR A 23 34.99 18.94 43.87
C THR A 23 34.46 19.77 42.71
N ASN A 24 33.34 19.37 42.12
CA ASN A 24 32.73 20.04 40.98
C ASN A 24 33.56 19.96 39.67
N TRP A 25 33.34 20.85 38.77
CA TRP A 25 34.01 20.90 37.47
C TRP A 25 35.47 21.29 37.56
N LYS A 26 36.32 20.57 36.87
CA LYS A 26 37.75 20.87 36.79
C LYS A 26 38.34 20.55 35.41
N LYS A 27 39.02 21.52 34.80
CA LYS A 27 39.82 21.30 33.60
C LYS A 27 41.21 20.87 33.96
N ILE A 28 41.63 19.68 33.52
CA ILE A 28 42.93 19.10 33.77
C ILE A 28 43.57 18.72 32.44
N GLN A 29 44.74 19.30 32.11
CA GLN A 29 45.42 19.07 30.84
C GLN A 29 44.49 19.24 29.61
N GLY A 30 43.70 20.28 29.60
CA GLY A 30 42.81 20.62 28.51
C GLY A 30 41.44 19.86 28.50
N LYS A 31 41.26 18.84 29.32
CA LYS A 31 40.06 17.99 29.38
C LYS A 31 39.22 18.32 30.59
N TRP A 32 37.87 18.30 30.44
CA TRP A 32 36.94 18.54 31.52
C TRP A 32 36.59 17.27 32.29
N TYR A 33 36.55 17.37 33.63
CA TYR A 33 36.16 16.35 34.58
C TYR A 33 35.18 16.91 35.59
N TYR A 34 34.35 16.02 36.16
CA TYR A 34 33.51 16.37 37.28
C TYR A 34 33.82 15.49 38.48
N PHE A 35 33.94 16.08 39.66
CA PHE A 35 34.16 15.43 40.91
C PHE A 35 32.97 15.65 41.83
N ASN A 36 32.40 14.55 42.38
CA ASN A 36 31.27 14.66 43.30
C ASN A 36 31.64 15.35 44.62
N LYS A 37 30.66 15.52 45.49
CA LYS A 37 30.88 16.17 46.83
C LYS A 37 31.96 15.49 47.68
N ASP A 38 32.20 14.20 47.49
CA ASP A 38 33.22 13.43 48.20
C ASP A 38 34.58 13.47 47.50
N GLY A 39 34.72 14.26 46.43
CA GLY A 39 35.94 14.37 45.61
C GLY A 39 36.18 13.21 44.65
N ASN A 40 35.20 12.30 44.47
CA ASN A 40 35.34 11.20 43.53
C ASN A 40 35.01 11.64 42.12
N ARG A 41 35.85 11.32 41.14
CA ARG A 41 35.65 11.60 39.72
C ARG A 41 34.46 10.78 39.19
N LEU A 42 33.57 11.40 38.44
CA LEU A 42 32.60 10.69 37.64
C LEU A 42 33.24 10.02 36.45
N SER A 43 32.86 8.80 36.11
CA SER A 43 33.32 8.06 34.94
C SER A 43 32.27 7.03 34.51
N ASN A 44 32.21 6.75 33.23
CA ASN A 44 31.24 5.83 32.59
C ASN A 44 29.80 6.12 33.02
N THR A 45 29.41 7.38 33.02
CA THR A 45 28.08 7.84 33.50
C THR A 45 27.66 9.15 32.85
N THR A 46 26.42 9.53 33.10
CA THR A 46 25.88 10.86 32.77
C THR A 46 25.62 11.66 34.04
N PHE A 47 25.79 12.95 33.99
CA PHE A 47 25.48 13.87 35.08
C PHE A 47 25.16 15.27 34.53
N ASP A 48 24.09 15.87 34.97
CA ASP A 48 23.65 17.23 34.60
C ASP A 48 23.65 17.51 33.08
N GLY A 49 23.24 16.51 32.27
CA GLY A 49 23.21 16.64 30.81
C GLY A 49 24.58 16.55 30.14
N TYR A 50 25.58 15.98 30.79
CA TYR A 50 26.90 15.65 30.26
C TYR A 50 27.20 14.17 30.36
N VAL A 51 28.03 13.68 29.47
CA VAL A 51 28.52 12.28 29.45
C VAL A 51 29.99 12.26 29.84
N PHE A 52 30.35 11.33 30.71
CA PHE A 52 31.74 11.06 31.12
C PHE A 52 32.16 9.66 30.67
N ASN A 53 33.21 9.56 29.90
CA ASN A 53 33.74 8.28 29.43
C ASN A 53 34.38 7.47 30.57
N ARG A 54 34.92 6.29 30.28
CA ARG A 54 35.60 5.43 31.28
C ARG A 54 36.76 6.12 31.98
N ASP A 55 37.46 7.03 31.28
CA ASP A 55 38.55 7.82 31.85
C ASP A 55 38.07 9.05 32.61
N GLY A 56 36.72 9.24 32.73
CA GLY A 56 36.07 10.35 33.38
C GLY A 56 36.22 11.67 32.64
N VAL A 57 36.67 11.64 31.42
CA VAL A 57 36.68 12.83 30.56
C VAL A 57 35.28 13.11 30.07
N MET A 58 34.86 14.37 30.23
CA MET A 58 33.61 14.84 29.62
C MET A 58 33.72 14.69 28.12
N ALA A 59 32.73 14.04 27.53
CA ALA A 59 32.62 13.91 26.08
C ALA A 59 32.23 15.22 25.43
N GLU A 60 32.85 15.57 24.34
CA GLU A 60 32.56 16.74 23.52
C GLU A 60 32.35 16.32 22.07
N ASN A 61 31.36 16.91 21.43
CA ASN A 61 31.15 16.85 19.97
C ASN A 61 31.14 15.44 19.37
N GLY A 62 30.01 14.77 19.43
CA GLY A 62 29.79 13.53 18.71
C GLY A 62 29.14 12.41 19.52
N TRP A 63 29.18 11.24 18.92
CA TRP A 63 28.59 10.03 19.47
C TRP A 63 29.42 9.43 20.62
N ASN A 64 28.73 9.03 21.66
CA ASN A 64 29.34 8.44 22.85
C ASN A 64 28.56 7.20 23.28
N PHE A 65 29.27 6.07 23.43
CA PHE A 65 28.72 4.82 23.90
C PHE A 65 29.13 4.59 25.35
N ILE A 66 28.17 4.69 26.26
CA ILE A 66 28.40 4.61 27.69
C ILE A 66 27.41 3.64 28.30
N ASP A 67 27.94 2.63 29.01
CA ASP A 67 27.10 1.62 29.70
C ASP A 67 26.04 0.98 28.81
N GLY A 68 26.44 0.57 27.59
CA GLY A 68 25.53 -0.06 26.64
C GLY A 68 24.54 0.88 25.93
N LYS A 69 24.68 2.20 26.11
CA LYS A 69 23.75 3.20 25.59
C LYS A 69 24.45 4.27 24.76
N TRP A 70 23.80 4.72 23.70
CA TRP A 70 24.30 5.78 22.83
C TRP A 70 23.78 7.15 23.26
N TYR A 71 24.68 8.13 23.26
CA TYR A 71 24.43 9.54 23.52
C TYR A 71 25.07 10.39 22.44
N PHE A 72 24.54 11.56 22.18
CA PHE A 72 25.16 12.54 21.29
C PHE A 72 25.43 13.85 22.03
N ALA A 73 26.68 14.24 22.12
CA ALA A 73 27.09 15.49 22.74
C ALA A 73 27.39 16.56 21.68
N ASN A 74 27.00 17.79 21.93
CA ASN A 74 27.39 18.94 21.12
C ASN A 74 28.81 19.42 21.45
N SER A 75 29.29 20.47 20.79
CA SER A 75 30.62 21.04 21.02
C SER A 75 30.87 21.57 22.44
N SER A 76 29.81 21.87 23.19
CA SER A 76 29.92 22.26 24.61
C SER A 76 29.87 21.08 25.58
N GLY A 77 29.74 19.83 25.07
CA GLY A 77 29.58 18.62 25.87
C GLY A 77 28.15 18.33 26.34
N LYS A 78 27.19 19.20 26.06
CA LYS A 78 25.79 18.95 26.40
C LYS A 78 25.20 17.89 25.49
N ILE A 79 24.55 16.87 26.08
CA ILE A 79 23.88 15.81 25.34
C ILE A 79 22.51 16.23 24.85
N SER A 80 22.09 15.68 23.71
CA SER A 80 20.72 15.82 23.21
C SER A 80 19.76 15.07 24.10
N GLN A 81 18.69 15.73 24.57
CA GLN A 81 17.68 15.15 25.49
C GLN A 81 16.28 15.56 25.06
N ASN A 82 15.34 14.61 25.13
CA ASN A 82 13.92 14.79 24.84
C ASN A 82 13.65 15.52 23.52
N LYS A 83 14.39 15.17 22.47
CA LYS A 83 14.28 15.83 21.16
C LYS A 83 14.73 14.97 20.00
N TRP A 84 14.27 15.36 18.84
CA TRP A 84 14.84 14.94 17.56
C TRP A 84 16.10 15.74 17.28
N GLU A 85 17.12 15.06 16.74
CA GLU A 85 18.37 15.67 16.33
C GLU A 85 18.77 15.19 14.95
N LYS A 86 19.10 16.11 14.04
CA LYS A 86 19.59 15.74 12.70
C LYS A 86 21.12 15.75 12.70
N ILE A 87 21.69 14.57 12.59
CA ILE A 87 23.16 14.38 12.65
C ILE A 87 23.61 13.83 11.30
N ASN A 88 24.47 14.58 10.61
CA ASN A 88 24.97 14.23 9.26
C ASN A 88 23.84 13.89 8.26
N GLY A 89 22.71 14.62 8.33
CA GLY A 89 21.58 14.43 7.42
C GLY A 89 20.56 13.39 7.87
N ILE A 90 20.84 12.58 8.89
CA ILE A 90 19.98 11.51 9.42
C ILE A 90 19.32 11.97 10.72
N TRP A 91 18.04 11.68 10.90
CA TRP A 91 17.30 11.97 12.12
C TRP A 91 17.44 10.86 13.16
N TYR A 92 17.64 11.28 14.42
CA TYR A 92 17.69 10.44 15.62
C TYR A 92 16.79 11.05 16.69
N TYR A 93 16.30 10.24 17.61
CA TYR A 93 15.55 10.72 18.77
C TYR A 93 16.25 10.31 20.05
N PHE A 94 16.32 11.25 21.01
CA PHE A 94 16.91 11.05 22.33
C PHE A 94 15.84 11.24 23.40
N ASP A 95 15.78 10.33 24.37
CA ASP A 95 14.84 10.41 25.47
C ASP A 95 15.21 11.52 26.48
N LYS A 96 14.43 11.64 27.54
CA LYS A 96 14.66 12.64 28.60
C LYS A 96 16.00 12.46 29.34
N THR A 97 16.58 11.28 29.30
CA THR A 97 17.89 10.98 29.90
C THR A 97 19.04 11.12 28.90
N GLY A 98 18.75 11.40 27.65
CA GLY A 98 19.69 11.54 26.54
C GLY A 98 20.05 10.24 25.86
N ILE A 99 19.35 9.14 26.16
CA ILE A 99 19.58 7.84 25.50
C ILE A 99 18.96 7.89 24.12
N MET A 100 19.72 7.49 23.09
CA MET A 100 19.24 7.34 21.74
C MET A 100 18.21 6.20 21.65
N PHE A 101 17.07 6.48 21.03
CA PHE A 101 16.08 5.45 20.69
C PHE A 101 16.57 4.52 19.59
N SER A 102 16.25 3.24 19.72
CA SER A 102 16.49 2.25 18.67
C SER A 102 15.47 1.12 18.74
N ASN A 103 15.12 0.52 17.59
CA ASN A 103 14.11 -0.53 17.45
C ASN A 103 12.77 -0.18 18.10
N GLN A 104 12.30 1.05 17.95
CA GLN A 104 11.06 1.49 18.57
C GLN A 104 10.43 2.70 17.86
N TRP A 105 9.17 2.92 18.14
CA TRP A 105 8.40 4.05 17.65
C TRP A 105 8.56 5.28 18.51
N GLN A 106 8.64 6.44 17.86
CA GLN A 106 8.44 7.75 18.46
C GLN A 106 7.33 8.49 17.69
N GLY A 107 6.12 8.44 18.22
CA GLY A 107 4.93 8.90 17.51
C GLY A 107 4.73 8.11 16.22
N ASN A 108 4.70 8.79 15.08
CA ASN A 108 4.49 8.19 13.76
C ASN A 108 5.78 7.76 13.05
N TYR A 109 6.92 7.78 13.73
CA TYR A 109 8.25 7.52 13.18
C TYR A 109 8.88 6.32 13.86
N TYR A 110 9.63 5.53 13.10
CA TYR A 110 10.34 4.36 13.63
C TYR A 110 11.85 4.60 13.65
N LEU A 111 12.48 4.31 14.78
CA LEU A 111 13.94 4.33 14.92
C LEU A 111 14.46 2.91 14.72
N THR A 112 15.31 2.71 13.73
CA THR A 112 15.91 1.41 13.38
C THR A 112 16.87 0.92 14.46
N SER A 113 17.44 -0.25 14.28
CA SER A 113 18.45 -0.80 15.21
C SER A 113 19.70 0.09 15.34
N SER A 114 20.02 0.87 14.33
CA SER A 114 21.11 1.86 14.38
C SER A 114 20.72 3.15 15.07
N GLY A 115 19.45 3.33 15.45
CA GLY A 115 18.87 4.56 15.97
C GLY A 115 18.48 5.58 14.89
N ALA A 116 18.81 5.34 13.63
CA ALA A 116 18.39 6.19 12.52
C ALA A 116 16.87 6.11 12.33
N MET A 117 16.22 7.25 12.06
CA MET A 117 14.83 7.26 11.63
C MET A 117 14.69 6.54 10.30
N ALA A 118 13.78 5.56 10.23
CA ALA A 118 13.46 4.85 9.00
C ALA A 118 12.86 5.81 7.98
N ASP A 119 13.30 5.73 6.71
CA ASP A 119 12.91 6.62 5.63
C ASP A 119 12.83 5.86 4.31
N ASN A 120 11.64 5.82 3.71
CA ASN A 120 11.34 5.14 2.44
C ASN A 120 11.71 3.65 2.47
N GLU A 121 11.32 2.96 3.53
CA GLU A 121 11.64 1.54 3.74
C GLU A 121 10.52 0.78 4.48
N TRP A 122 10.54 -0.55 4.34
CA TRP A 122 9.68 -1.45 5.07
C TRP A 122 10.32 -1.87 6.39
N ILE A 123 9.52 -1.83 7.46
CA ILE A 123 9.91 -2.29 8.80
C ILE A 123 8.95 -3.37 9.27
N PHE A 124 9.48 -4.51 9.71
CA PHE A 124 8.71 -5.50 10.44
C PHE A 124 8.84 -5.25 11.95
N ASP A 125 7.75 -4.90 12.60
CA ASP A 125 7.71 -4.74 14.04
C ASP A 125 7.17 -6.01 14.71
N LYS A 126 8.02 -6.64 15.51
CA LYS A 126 7.69 -7.90 16.21
C LYS A 126 6.60 -7.72 17.26
N ASN A 127 6.49 -6.55 17.89
CA ASN A 127 5.50 -6.28 18.93
C ASN A 127 4.09 -6.22 18.33
N TYR A 128 3.97 -5.70 17.11
CA TYR A 128 2.72 -5.64 16.37
C TYR A 128 2.50 -6.83 15.43
N ASN A 129 3.53 -7.67 15.25
CA ASN A 129 3.55 -8.78 14.29
C ASN A 129 3.08 -8.35 12.89
N SER A 130 3.53 -7.18 12.44
CA SER A 130 3.11 -6.57 11.19
C SER A 130 4.23 -5.81 10.49
N TRP A 131 4.10 -5.70 9.17
CA TRP A 131 4.90 -4.82 8.36
C TRP A 131 4.30 -3.41 8.34
N PHE A 132 5.18 -2.41 8.32
CA PHE A 132 4.90 -0.99 8.16
C PHE A 132 5.78 -0.44 7.05
N PHE A 133 5.28 0.53 6.30
CA PHE A 133 6.10 1.27 5.34
C PHE A 133 6.29 2.71 5.82
N LEU A 134 7.53 3.11 6.00
CA LEU A 134 7.90 4.48 6.34
C LEU A 134 8.14 5.25 5.03
N LYS A 135 7.32 6.27 4.78
CA LYS A 135 7.42 7.11 3.58
C LYS A 135 8.64 8.02 3.66
N ARG A 136 8.96 8.69 2.56
CA ARG A 136 9.94 9.79 2.60
C ARG A 136 9.56 10.81 3.65
N GLY A 137 10.51 11.18 4.51
CA GLY A 137 10.26 12.00 5.69
C GLY A 137 9.90 11.18 6.93
N GLY A 138 9.90 9.84 6.85
CA GLY A 138 9.88 8.92 7.98
C GLY A 138 8.49 8.61 8.57
N MET A 139 7.41 9.25 8.08
CA MET A 139 6.06 8.97 8.58
C MET A 139 5.55 7.65 7.99
N TYR A 140 4.91 6.80 8.79
CA TYR A 140 4.32 5.55 8.27
C TYR A 140 3.15 5.81 7.31
N ALA A 141 3.03 4.96 6.30
CA ALA A 141 1.89 4.92 5.38
C ALA A 141 0.63 4.41 6.10
N SER A 142 -0.54 5.00 5.81
CA SER A 142 -1.81 4.64 6.45
C SER A 142 -3.00 4.89 5.54
N LYS A 143 -3.88 3.89 5.41
CA LYS A 143 -5.05 3.89 4.50
C LYS A 143 -4.66 4.17 3.04
N GLU A 144 -3.56 3.59 2.60
CA GLU A 144 -3.02 3.81 1.26
C GLU A 144 -2.30 2.57 0.71
N TRP A 145 -2.15 2.54 -0.61
CA TRP A 145 -1.41 1.51 -1.32
C TRP A 145 0.07 1.86 -1.44
N ILE A 146 0.93 0.89 -1.19
CA ILE A 146 2.36 0.94 -1.50
C ILE A 146 2.67 -0.21 -2.46
N GLY A 147 2.65 0.10 -3.74
CA GLY A 147 2.73 -0.93 -4.77
C GLY A 147 1.52 -1.88 -4.69
N ALA A 148 1.77 -3.16 -4.48
CA ALA A 148 0.73 -4.19 -4.38
C ALA A 148 0.20 -4.41 -2.94
N TYR A 149 0.67 -3.65 -1.96
CA TYR A 149 0.35 -3.79 -0.54
C TYR A 149 -0.56 -2.67 -0.06
N TYR A 150 -1.50 -2.97 0.81
CA TYR A 150 -2.35 -1.98 1.45
C TYR A 150 -2.01 -1.79 2.92
N LEU A 151 -1.76 -0.55 3.33
CA LEU A 151 -1.53 -0.19 4.73
C LEU A 151 -2.85 0.31 5.33
N LYS A 152 -3.35 -0.40 6.34
CA LYS A 152 -4.59 -0.07 7.06
C LYS A 152 -4.44 1.17 7.94
N ALA A 153 -5.54 1.62 8.54
CA ALA A 153 -5.48 2.60 9.62
C ALA A 153 -4.49 2.13 10.71
N GLY A 154 -3.60 3.04 11.15
CA GLY A 154 -2.53 2.71 12.07
C GLY A 154 -1.28 2.11 11.41
N GLY A 155 -1.25 2.00 10.07
CA GLY A 155 -0.07 1.62 9.31
C GLY A 155 0.17 0.11 9.16
N TYR A 156 -0.71 -0.73 9.66
CA TYR A 156 -0.57 -2.19 9.56
C TYR A 156 -0.78 -2.69 8.13
N MET A 157 0.14 -3.50 7.63
CA MET A 157 -0.02 -4.14 6.33
C MET A 157 -1.20 -5.13 6.37
N ALA A 158 -2.14 -4.97 5.44
CA ALA A 158 -3.23 -5.92 5.26
C ALA A 158 -2.71 -7.24 4.69
N LYS A 159 -3.17 -8.37 5.22
CA LYS A 159 -2.88 -9.71 4.68
C LYS A 159 -4.00 -10.68 5.02
N LYS A 160 -4.29 -11.61 4.10
CA LYS A 160 -5.35 -12.62 4.22
C LYS A 160 -6.69 -12.02 4.63
N GLU A 161 -7.04 -10.90 4.03
CA GLU A 161 -8.25 -10.16 4.36
C GLU A 161 -8.78 -9.35 3.17
N TRP A 162 -10.07 -9.04 3.25
CA TRP A 162 -10.73 -8.14 2.33
C TRP A 162 -10.52 -6.69 2.72
N ILE A 163 -10.23 -5.85 1.72
CA ILE A 163 -10.14 -4.39 1.87
C ILE A 163 -11.18 -3.76 0.94
N TYR A 164 -11.91 -2.77 1.45
CA TYR A 164 -12.66 -1.84 0.62
C TYR A 164 -11.89 -0.52 0.53
N ASP A 165 -11.57 -0.11 -0.69
CA ASP A 165 -10.88 1.16 -0.94
C ASP A 165 -11.89 2.21 -1.38
N ASP A 166 -12.03 3.26 -0.56
CA ASP A 166 -12.96 4.36 -0.82
C ASP A 166 -12.57 5.22 -2.01
N THR A 167 -11.29 5.29 -2.34
CA THR A 167 -10.78 6.07 -3.47
C THR A 167 -11.18 5.41 -4.79
N TYR A 168 -10.99 4.11 -4.89
CA TYR A 168 -11.31 3.32 -6.09
C TYR A 168 -12.73 2.74 -6.07
N LYS A 169 -13.49 2.91 -4.95
CA LYS A 169 -14.84 2.34 -4.76
C LYS A 169 -14.90 0.84 -5.07
N ALA A 170 -13.84 0.11 -4.72
CA ALA A 170 -13.67 -1.30 -5.06
C ALA A 170 -13.20 -2.14 -3.88
N ARG A 171 -13.50 -3.44 -3.93
CA ARG A 171 -12.98 -4.43 -2.97
C ARG A 171 -11.75 -5.09 -3.53
N TYR A 172 -10.83 -5.42 -2.64
CA TYR A 172 -9.59 -6.14 -2.91
C TYR A 172 -9.43 -7.25 -1.86
N TYR A 173 -8.77 -8.32 -2.23
CA TYR A 173 -8.31 -9.32 -1.27
C TYR A 173 -6.79 -9.37 -1.26
N LEU A 174 -6.22 -9.33 -0.08
CA LEU A 174 -4.77 -9.44 0.12
C LEU A 174 -4.46 -10.89 0.53
N ASP A 175 -3.49 -11.51 -0.12
CA ASP A 175 -3.05 -12.87 0.17
C ASP A 175 -2.26 -12.98 1.49
N ASP A 176 -1.74 -14.16 1.80
CA ASP A 176 -0.94 -14.40 3.00
C ASP A 176 0.38 -13.58 3.03
N ASN A 177 0.85 -13.10 1.88
CA ASN A 177 2.03 -12.25 1.76
C ASN A 177 1.68 -10.75 1.77
N GLY A 178 0.38 -10.41 1.76
CA GLY A 178 -0.11 -9.05 1.72
C GLY A 178 -0.23 -8.44 0.32
N HIS A 179 -0.03 -9.22 -0.75
CA HIS A 179 -0.26 -8.76 -2.12
C HIS A 179 -1.75 -8.82 -2.46
N TYR A 180 -2.26 -7.83 -3.22
CA TYR A 180 -3.56 -8.01 -3.81
C TYR A 180 -3.54 -9.15 -4.83
N VAL A 181 -4.62 -9.92 -4.86
CA VAL A 181 -4.78 -11.03 -5.79
C VAL A 181 -5.39 -10.56 -7.12
N SER A 182 -5.17 -11.32 -8.21
CA SER A 182 -5.73 -11.04 -9.54
C SER A 182 -6.11 -12.33 -10.25
N GLY A 183 -6.98 -12.24 -11.26
CA GLY A 183 -7.52 -13.42 -11.93
C GLY A 183 -8.46 -14.22 -11.03
N THR A 184 -8.48 -15.54 -11.16
CA THR A 184 -9.28 -16.40 -10.29
C THR A 184 -8.48 -16.79 -9.06
N TYR A 185 -9.02 -16.51 -7.87
CA TYR A 185 -8.37 -16.80 -6.59
C TYR A 185 -9.36 -17.43 -5.61
N LYS A 186 -8.92 -18.48 -4.90
CA LYS A 186 -9.77 -19.21 -3.96
C LYS A 186 -9.70 -18.61 -2.56
N ILE A 187 -10.86 -18.17 -2.03
CA ILE A 187 -11.01 -17.61 -0.69
C ILE A 187 -12.09 -18.41 0.02
N ASP A 188 -11.78 -18.95 1.19
CA ASP A 188 -12.70 -19.77 2.02
C ASP A 188 -13.41 -20.89 1.24
N GLY A 189 -12.65 -21.53 0.33
CA GLY A 189 -13.14 -22.65 -0.48
C GLY A 189 -13.96 -22.23 -1.70
N ARG A 190 -14.19 -20.93 -1.94
CA ARG A 190 -14.92 -20.38 -3.08
C ARG A 190 -13.98 -19.69 -4.03
N ASP A 191 -14.26 -19.78 -5.32
CA ASP A 191 -13.49 -19.09 -6.34
C ASP A 191 -14.03 -17.66 -6.52
N HIS A 192 -13.14 -16.70 -6.52
CA HIS A 192 -13.44 -15.27 -6.74
C HIS A 192 -12.66 -14.79 -7.96
N LEU A 193 -13.28 -13.92 -8.74
CA LEU A 193 -12.66 -13.32 -9.92
C LEU A 193 -12.25 -11.87 -9.62
N PHE A 194 -11.03 -11.53 -10.02
CA PHE A 194 -10.43 -10.20 -9.82
C PHE A 194 -9.88 -9.66 -11.15
N HIS A 195 -9.94 -8.37 -11.33
CA HIS A 195 -9.23 -7.67 -12.40
C HIS A 195 -7.70 -7.80 -12.23
N LYS A 196 -6.95 -7.49 -13.29
CA LYS A 196 -5.47 -7.48 -13.23
C LYS A 196 -4.91 -6.48 -12.19
N ASN A 197 -5.65 -5.41 -11.90
CA ASN A 197 -5.32 -4.41 -10.89
C ASN A 197 -5.80 -4.77 -9.47
N GLY A 198 -6.30 -6.00 -9.27
CA GLY A 198 -6.73 -6.52 -7.98
C GLY A 198 -8.16 -6.17 -7.57
N GLN A 199 -8.91 -5.40 -8.34
CA GLN A 199 -10.31 -5.10 -8.03
C GLN A 199 -11.17 -6.36 -8.14
N TRP A 200 -11.97 -6.62 -7.13
CA TRP A 200 -12.90 -7.74 -7.12
C TRP A 200 -14.05 -7.54 -8.12
N ILE A 201 -14.36 -8.57 -8.89
CA ILE A 201 -15.44 -8.58 -9.87
C ILE A 201 -16.66 -9.33 -9.29
N SER A 202 -16.47 -10.59 -8.89
CA SER A 202 -17.55 -11.45 -8.42
C SER A 202 -17.03 -12.67 -7.67
N GLU A 203 -17.90 -13.31 -6.88
CA GLU A 203 -17.71 -14.70 -6.46
C GLU A 203 -18.10 -15.60 -7.64
N VAL A 204 -17.25 -16.58 -7.95
CA VAL A 204 -17.59 -17.63 -8.91
C VAL A 204 -18.37 -18.68 -8.14
N SER A 205 -19.71 -18.66 -8.25
CA SER A 205 -20.54 -19.66 -7.58
C SER A 205 -20.21 -21.05 -8.10
N LYS A 206 -19.97 -21.99 -7.19
CA LYS A 206 -19.81 -23.43 -7.54
C LYS A 206 -21.05 -24.03 -8.16
N GLU A 207 -22.21 -23.36 -8.07
CA GLU A 207 -23.47 -23.81 -8.69
C GLU A 207 -23.50 -23.63 -10.20
N VAL A 208 -22.56 -22.87 -10.77
CA VAL A 208 -22.24 -22.94 -12.18
C VAL A 208 -21.07 -23.90 -12.37
N GLY A 209 -21.22 -25.10 -11.90
CA GLY A 209 -20.49 -26.23 -12.47
C GLY A 209 -20.88 -26.29 -13.92
N PHE A 210 -20.00 -25.89 -14.83
CA PHE A 210 -20.19 -25.99 -16.27
C PHE A 210 -20.26 -27.45 -16.65
N VAL A 211 -21.42 -28.06 -16.42
CA VAL A 211 -21.75 -29.34 -16.98
C VAL A 211 -22.13 -29.07 -18.44
N LYS A 212 -21.21 -29.35 -19.33
CA LYS A 212 -21.45 -29.27 -20.77
C LYS A 212 -22.80 -29.92 -21.07
N GLY A 213 -23.81 -29.10 -21.44
CA GLY A 213 -25.14 -29.59 -21.89
C GLY A 213 -26.30 -29.48 -20.89
N GLN A 214 -26.22 -28.69 -19.80
CA GLN A 214 -27.27 -28.64 -18.78
C GLN A 214 -27.87 -27.25 -18.49
N TYR A 215 -27.66 -26.26 -19.35
CA TYR A 215 -28.40 -25.00 -19.22
C TYR A 215 -29.72 -25.06 -20.00
N SER A 216 -30.82 -24.99 -19.27
CA SER A 216 -32.16 -24.88 -19.85
C SER A 216 -32.45 -23.51 -20.48
N LYS A 217 -31.52 -22.54 -20.33
CA LYS A 217 -31.67 -21.19 -20.80
C LYS A 217 -31.33 -21.02 -22.27
N THR A 218 -32.20 -20.31 -22.98
CA THR A 218 -32.02 -19.91 -24.37
C THR A 218 -31.60 -18.47 -24.46
N ILE A 219 -30.47 -18.19 -25.11
CA ILE A 219 -29.96 -16.83 -25.29
C ILE A 219 -30.15 -16.45 -26.76
N PHE A 220 -30.77 -15.30 -26.99
CA PHE A 220 -30.92 -14.71 -28.33
C PHE A 220 -29.85 -13.61 -28.51
N LEU A 221 -28.94 -13.82 -29.45
CA LEU A 221 -27.92 -12.85 -29.83
C LEU A 221 -28.37 -12.10 -31.07
N ASP A 222 -28.28 -10.77 -31.03
CA ASP A 222 -28.62 -9.89 -32.12
C ASP A 222 -27.38 -9.07 -32.56
N PRO A 223 -26.56 -9.55 -33.52
CA PRO A 223 -25.51 -8.72 -34.09
C PRO A 223 -26.14 -7.60 -34.95
N GLY A 224 -26.04 -6.39 -34.46
CA GLY A 224 -26.64 -5.21 -35.07
C GLY A 224 -26.18 -4.96 -36.49
N HIS A 225 -27.03 -4.24 -37.28
CA HIS A 225 -26.80 -3.94 -38.70
C HIS A 225 -26.71 -5.19 -39.58
N GLY A 226 -26.25 -5.09 -40.81
CA GLY A 226 -26.11 -6.21 -41.76
C GLY A 226 -26.58 -5.88 -43.17
N GLY A 227 -26.11 -6.61 -44.18
CA GLY A 227 -26.47 -6.38 -45.59
C GLY A 227 -26.11 -4.97 -46.03
N ARG A 228 -27.15 -4.21 -46.49
CA ARG A 228 -27.00 -2.80 -46.92
C ARG A 228 -26.80 -1.81 -45.77
N ASP A 229 -27.19 -2.17 -44.57
CA ASP A 229 -26.97 -1.34 -43.38
C ASP A 229 -25.58 -1.64 -42.78
N SER A 230 -24.62 -0.77 -43.06
CA SER A 230 -23.25 -0.90 -42.55
C SER A 230 -23.10 -0.58 -41.05
N GLY A 231 -24.09 0.14 -40.47
CA GLY A 231 -23.89 0.87 -39.22
C GLY A 231 -22.83 1.95 -39.37
N ALA A 232 -22.18 2.31 -38.30
CA ALA A 232 -21.04 3.23 -38.32
C ALA A 232 -19.91 2.69 -39.22
N TYR A 233 -19.32 3.59 -40.02
CA TYR A 233 -18.25 3.23 -40.96
C TYR A 233 -17.03 4.17 -40.79
N TYR A 234 -15.90 3.59 -40.47
CA TYR A 234 -14.67 4.38 -40.27
C TYR A 234 -13.40 3.57 -40.63
N TYR A 235 -12.44 4.20 -41.32
CA TYR A 235 -11.20 3.56 -41.77
C TYR A 235 -11.41 2.19 -42.46
N ASN A 236 -12.35 2.10 -43.38
CA ASN A 236 -12.71 0.87 -44.07
C ASN A 236 -13.22 -0.27 -43.20
N VAL A 237 -13.68 0.03 -42.00
CA VAL A 237 -14.31 -0.93 -41.07
C VAL A 237 -15.78 -0.55 -40.89
N ALA A 238 -16.67 -1.47 -41.18
CA ALA A 238 -18.10 -1.33 -40.92
C ALA A 238 -18.47 -1.90 -39.55
N GLU A 239 -19.37 -1.24 -38.85
CA GLU A 239 -19.89 -1.71 -37.56
C GLU A 239 -20.49 -3.11 -37.65
N LYS A 240 -21.24 -3.40 -38.71
CA LYS A 240 -21.83 -4.70 -38.97
C LYS A 240 -20.82 -5.85 -38.93
N ASP A 241 -19.58 -5.61 -39.40
CA ASP A 241 -18.50 -6.61 -39.44
C ASP A 241 -17.89 -6.84 -38.05
N LEU A 242 -17.73 -5.79 -37.27
CA LEU A 242 -17.29 -5.87 -35.88
C LEU A 242 -18.32 -6.60 -35.02
N ASN A 243 -19.61 -6.25 -35.17
CA ASN A 243 -20.71 -6.92 -34.49
C ASN A 243 -20.72 -8.41 -34.79
N MET A 244 -20.49 -8.80 -36.04
CA MET A 244 -20.43 -10.19 -36.46
C MET A 244 -19.21 -10.94 -35.88
N GLN A 245 -18.06 -10.25 -35.76
CA GLN A 245 -16.86 -10.86 -35.13
C GLN A 245 -17.10 -11.15 -33.65
N VAL A 246 -17.69 -10.20 -32.92
CA VAL A 246 -18.02 -10.37 -31.49
C VAL A 246 -19.08 -11.49 -31.32
N TYR A 247 -20.13 -11.43 -32.13
CA TYR A 247 -21.19 -12.43 -32.14
C TYR A 247 -20.63 -13.85 -32.29
N ARG A 248 -19.78 -14.11 -33.28
CA ARG A 248 -19.22 -15.44 -33.52
C ARG A 248 -18.41 -15.96 -32.34
N LYS A 249 -17.62 -15.10 -31.71
CA LYS A 249 -16.83 -15.44 -30.52
C LYS A 249 -17.73 -15.72 -29.31
N LEU A 250 -18.74 -14.87 -29.11
CA LEU A 250 -19.68 -14.99 -27.99
C LEU A 250 -20.55 -16.24 -28.15
N ARG A 251 -21.13 -16.45 -29.34
CA ARG A 251 -21.91 -17.66 -29.66
C ARG A 251 -21.14 -18.93 -29.36
N LYS A 252 -19.93 -19.05 -29.92
CA LYS A 252 -19.07 -20.21 -29.66
C LYS A 252 -18.86 -20.43 -28.17
N LYS A 253 -18.57 -19.37 -27.42
CA LYS A 253 -18.35 -19.47 -25.98
C LYS A 253 -19.61 -19.91 -25.22
N LEU A 254 -20.77 -19.36 -25.57
CA LEU A 254 -22.04 -19.74 -24.94
C LEU A 254 -22.45 -21.18 -25.25
N GLU A 255 -22.26 -21.62 -26.51
CA GLU A 255 -22.55 -23.00 -26.92
C GLU A 255 -21.59 -24.00 -26.25
N GLU A 256 -20.28 -23.62 -26.09
CA GLU A 256 -19.32 -24.42 -25.30
C GLU A 256 -19.74 -24.57 -23.83
N LEU A 257 -20.40 -23.55 -23.30
CA LEU A 257 -20.97 -23.53 -21.95
C LEU A 257 -22.30 -24.27 -21.82
N GLY A 258 -22.87 -24.76 -22.96
CA GLY A 258 -24.09 -25.56 -22.99
C GLY A 258 -25.39 -24.75 -23.14
N TYR A 259 -25.31 -23.45 -23.39
CA TYR A 259 -26.50 -22.64 -23.68
C TYR A 259 -27.04 -22.92 -25.09
N LYS A 260 -28.34 -22.89 -25.24
CA LYS A 260 -28.97 -22.79 -26.55
C LYS A 260 -28.88 -21.36 -27.05
N VAL A 261 -28.23 -21.14 -28.20
CA VAL A 261 -28.05 -19.81 -28.77
C VAL A 261 -28.89 -19.68 -30.05
N LEU A 262 -29.76 -18.68 -30.09
CA LEU A 262 -30.49 -18.22 -31.26
C LEU A 262 -29.95 -16.88 -31.72
N THR A 263 -30.20 -16.49 -32.97
CA THR A 263 -29.69 -15.24 -33.52
C THR A 263 -30.64 -14.62 -34.53
N SER A 264 -30.56 -13.28 -34.66
CA SER A 264 -31.24 -12.53 -35.74
C SER A 264 -30.60 -12.77 -37.10
N ARG A 265 -29.26 -12.95 -37.13
CA ARG A 265 -28.48 -13.27 -38.35
C ARG A 265 -27.18 -13.98 -37.96
N ASP A 266 -26.67 -14.81 -38.85
CA ASP A 266 -25.35 -15.46 -38.72
C ASP A 266 -24.45 -15.23 -39.96
N SER A 267 -24.92 -14.40 -40.89
CA SER A 267 -24.23 -13.95 -42.09
C SER A 267 -24.51 -12.47 -42.35
N ASP A 268 -23.87 -11.92 -43.41
CA ASP A 268 -24.11 -10.52 -43.80
C ASP A 268 -25.37 -10.38 -44.65
N ILE A 269 -26.53 -10.34 -44.00
CA ILE A 269 -27.86 -10.20 -44.60
C ILE A 269 -28.56 -8.98 -44.04
N ASP A 270 -29.50 -8.43 -44.82
CA ASP A 270 -30.42 -7.37 -44.37
C ASP A 270 -31.37 -7.96 -43.32
N VAL A 271 -31.46 -7.31 -42.16
CA VAL A 271 -32.47 -7.53 -41.12
C VAL A 271 -33.00 -6.18 -40.69
N ASP A 272 -34.30 -5.93 -40.85
CA ASP A 272 -34.90 -4.65 -40.49
C ASP A 272 -34.66 -4.30 -39.02
N PHE A 273 -34.18 -3.07 -38.82
CA PHE A 273 -33.70 -2.61 -37.52
C PHE A 273 -34.76 -2.52 -36.44
N ILE A 274 -35.97 -2.06 -36.85
CA ILE A 274 -36.99 -1.65 -35.85
C ILE A 274 -37.99 -2.78 -35.58
N THR A 275 -38.48 -3.44 -36.63
CA THR A 275 -39.64 -4.33 -36.51
C THR A 275 -39.28 -5.81 -36.60
N GLU A 276 -38.35 -6.17 -37.44
CA GLU A 276 -38.05 -7.56 -37.73
C GLU A 276 -37.25 -8.22 -36.60
N ARG A 277 -36.21 -7.55 -36.06
CA ARG A 277 -35.41 -8.06 -34.94
C ARG A 277 -36.22 -8.33 -33.69
N SER A 278 -37.11 -7.36 -33.33
CA SER A 278 -38.03 -7.50 -32.18
C SER A 278 -39.03 -8.65 -32.41
N ARG A 279 -39.54 -8.79 -33.65
CA ARG A 279 -40.42 -9.91 -33.99
C ARG A 279 -39.73 -11.27 -33.93
N MET A 280 -38.48 -11.32 -34.35
CA MET A 280 -37.70 -12.58 -34.30
C MET A 280 -37.52 -13.06 -32.86
N VAL A 281 -37.07 -12.19 -31.95
CA VAL A 281 -36.89 -12.57 -30.56
C VAL A 281 -38.19 -12.89 -29.86
N ASN A 282 -39.25 -12.12 -30.10
CA ASN A 282 -40.57 -12.34 -29.50
C ASN A 282 -41.30 -13.61 -29.96
N LYS A 283 -40.86 -14.19 -31.07
CA LYS A 283 -41.35 -15.50 -31.57
C LYS A 283 -40.59 -16.69 -30.91
N THR A 284 -39.59 -16.38 -30.12
CA THR A 284 -38.80 -17.38 -29.41
C THR A 284 -39.10 -17.36 -27.91
N ASN A 285 -38.90 -18.46 -27.24
CA ASN A 285 -38.95 -18.50 -25.77
C ASN A 285 -37.53 -18.27 -25.22
N SER A 286 -36.85 -17.22 -25.70
CA SER A 286 -35.52 -16.87 -25.22
C SER A 286 -35.59 -16.24 -23.85
N ASP A 287 -34.73 -16.67 -22.93
CA ASP A 287 -34.66 -16.14 -21.56
C ASP A 287 -33.87 -14.84 -21.50
N ILE A 288 -32.94 -14.66 -22.43
CA ILE A 288 -32.06 -13.50 -22.48
C ILE A 288 -31.93 -13.04 -23.94
N PHE A 289 -32.04 -11.72 -24.14
CA PHE A 289 -31.74 -11.04 -25.41
C PHE A 289 -30.50 -10.15 -25.24
N ILE A 290 -29.53 -10.29 -26.15
CA ILE A 290 -28.31 -9.49 -26.17
C ILE A 290 -28.13 -8.90 -27.57
N SER A 291 -28.28 -7.57 -27.70
CA SER A 291 -27.92 -6.85 -28.92
C SER A 291 -26.50 -6.33 -28.85
N ILE A 292 -25.76 -6.49 -29.95
CA ILE A 292 -24.31 -6.20 -30.05
C ILE A 292 -24.14 -5.05 -31.05
N HIS A 293 -23.63 -3.93 -30.57
CA HIS A 293 -23.35 -2.74 -31.34
C HIS A 293 -22.01 -2.11 -30.99
N PHE A 294 -21.41 -1.38 -31.93
CA PHE A 294 -20.24 -0.53 -31.71
C PHE A 294 -20.65 0.92 -31.93
N ASN A 295 -20.78 1.69 -30.87
CA ASN A 295 -21.20 3.08 -30.94
C ASN A 295 -20.13 3.96 -31.61
N ALA A 296 -20.59 4.91 -32.43
CA ALA A 296 -19.77 5.99 -32.97
C ALA A 296 -20.20 7.33 -32.39
N THR A 297 -19.28 8.22 -32.14
CA THR A 297 -19.53 9.55 -31.57
C THR A 297 -19.84 10.62 -32.60
N GLY A 298 -19.83 10.29 -33.90
CA GLY A 298 -20.01 11.25 -35.00
C GLY A 298 -18.86 12.22 -35.19
N SER A 299 -17.77 12.11 -34.41
CA SER A 299 -16.58 12.94 -34.51
C SER A 299 -15.35 12.10 -34.86
N ALA A 300 -14.55 12.57 -35.82
CA ALA A 300 -13.30 11.92 -36.24
C ALA A 300 -12.23 11.88 -35.10
N TYR A 301 -12.42 12.69 -34.07
CA TYR A 301 -11.49 12.84 -32.92
C TYR A 301 -12.19 12.70 -31.60
N SER A 302 -12.83 11.57 -31.35
CA SER A 302 -13.39 11.29 -30.01
C SER A 302 -12.34 10.65 -29.10
N LYS A 303 -12.23 11.14 -27.87
CA LYS A 303 -11.48 10.50 -26.79
C LYS A 303 -12.32 9.46 -26.02
N SER A 304 -13.58 9.26 -26.41
CA SER A 304 -14.46 8.28 -25.77
C SER A 304 -14.05 6.87 -26.15
N SER A 305 -13.85 6.02 -25.15
CA SER A 305 -13.54 4.60 -25.30
C SER A 305 -14.21 3.83 -24.16
N GLY A 306 -14.42 2.54 -24.34
CA GLY A 306 -15.00 1.67 -23.32
C GLY A 306 -16.16 0.83 -23.84
N ILE A 307 -16.73 0.04 -22.94
CA ILE A 307 -17.91 -0.81 -23.19
C ILE A 307 -19.09 -0.20 -22.45
N GLN A 308 -20.20 -0.04 -23.16
CA GLN A 308 -21.46 0.38 -22.58
C GLN A 308 -22.45 -0.78 -22.62
N THR A 309 -23.15 -1.00 -21.51
CA THR A 309 -24.25 -1.97 -21.43
C THR A 309 -25.54 -1.23 -21.03
N TYR A 310 -26.61 -1.53 -21.74
CA TYR A 310 -27.95 -1.03 -21.45
C TYR A 310 -28.79 -2.23 -21.02
N SER A 311 -29.51 -2.09 -19.90
CA SER A 311 -30.52 -3.06 -19.48
C SER A 311 -31.88 -2.42 -19.50
N TYR A 312 -32.89 -3.17 -19.91
CA TYR A 312 -34.29 -2.78 -19.80
C TYR A 312 -34.82 -3.25 -18.46
N SER A 313 -35.59 -2.38 -17.79
CA SER A 313 -36.31 -2.69 -16.56
C SER A 313 -37.70 -2.09 -16.66
N ASP A 314 -38.73 -2.86 -16.31
CA ASP A 314 -40.11 -2.40 -16.22
C ASP A 314 -40.38 -1.54 -14.98
N GLU A 315 -39.41 -1.36 -14.09
CA GLU A 315 -39.56 -0.52 -12.90
C GLU A 315 -39.26 0.95 -13.24
N PRO A 316 -40.24 1.88 -13.05
CA PRO A 316 -40.09 3.28 -13.48
C PRO A 316 -39.00 4.08 -12.76
N ASP A 317 -38.46 3.58 -11.65
CA ASP A 317 -37.46 4.27 -10.83
C ASP A 317 -36.03 3.73 -10.96
N TYR A 318 -35.73 2.80 -11.88
CA TYR A 318 -34.39 2.36 -12.15
C TYR A 318 -33.74 3.26 -13.19
N PRO A 319 -32.85 4.18 -12.80
CA PRO A 319 -32.06 4.89 -13.79
C PRO A 319 -31.27 3.86 -14.57
N SER A 320 -31.34 3.91 -15.89
CA SER A 320 -30.49 3.10 -16.77
C SER A 320 -29.02 3.36 -16.36
N LYS A 321 -28.45 2.47 -15.56
CA LYS A 321 -27.05 2.57 -15.15
C LYS A 321 -26.20 2.26 -16.36
N ILE A 322 -25.69 3.31 -16.99
CA ILE A 322 -24.59 3.20 -17.95
C ILE A 322 -23.36 2.81 -17.14
N ASN A 323 -23.01 1.55 -17.17
CA ASN A 323 -21.72 1.11 -16.64
C ASN A 323 -20.67 1.42 -17.71
N GLN A 324 -19.93 2.52 -17.52
CA GLN A 324 -18.70 2.80 -18.27
C GLN A 324 -17.58 2.04 -17.60
N TYR A 325 -16.97 1.12 -18.34
CA TYR A 325 -15.75 0.41 -17.96
C TYR A 325 -14.58 0.87 -18.82
#